data_7616cb110444000163c49435c8b6bc74
#
_entry.id   7616cb110444000163c49435c8b6bc74
#
_cell.length_a   1.000
_cell.length_b   1.000
_cell.length_c   1.000
_cell.angle_alpha   90.00
_cell.angle_beta   90.00
_cell.angle_gamma   90.00
#
_symmetry.space_group_name_H-M   'P 1'
#
loop_
_entity.id
_entity.type
_entity.pdbx_description
1 polymer ?
#
loop_
_entity_poly.entity_id
_entity_poly.type
_entity_poly.pdbx_seq_one_letter_code
_entity_poly.pdbx_strand_id
1 'polypeptide(L)'
;YLQCRATRVGEDTTLAQIAAEVLDCPLDNIAVFGADTDTSPYDSGSYASSTTYVTGKATEKCAMKLREQICKLGAELLGCPADAVEFDGKEVFESAAPETKKTLSEIAYASQFGHMVPLEATETHTSPLSPPPYMVGAAEVEVDTETGEVKVLEFDACVDCGTPINPNLTRVQAEGGLLQGIGMTLTENVTYDRKGCPEENSLFQYKIPTRIDIGKINVEFENSYEPNGPFGAKSIGEVVINTPLPAISDAIYNAVGTRFYELPITPEQIAMAAAENHK
;
A
#
# COMPACT_ATOMS: atom_id res chain seq x y z
N TYR A 1 -21.49 -3.21 14.91
CA TYR A 1 -20.18 -3.51 14.29
C TYR A 1 -20.40 -3.79 12.81
N LEU A 2 -19.77 -3.00 11.95
CA LEU A 2 -19.70 -3.26 10.52
C LEU A 2 -18.57 -4.27 10.30
N GLN A 3 -18.85 -5.41 9.70
CA GLN A 3 -17.82 -6.38 9.33
C GLN A 3 -17.39 -6.13 7.88
N CYS A 4 -16.15 -5.76 7.70
CA CYS A 4 -15.50 -5.76 6.39
C CYS A 4 -14.68 -7.05 6.27
N ARG A 5 -14.91 -7.83 5.22
CA ARG A 5 -14.15 -9.05 4.94
C ARG A 5 -13.13 -8.75 3.85
N ALA A 6 -11.86 -8.77 4.22
CA ALA A 6 -10.74 -8.58 3.31
C ALA A 6 -9.78 -9.77 3.41
N THR A 7 -9.08 -10.08 2.34
CA THR A 7 -8.29 -11.30 2.23
C THR A 7 -6.83 -11.15 2.64
N ARG A 8 -6.36 -9.96 3.13
CA ARG A 8 -4.92 -9.76 3.35
C ARG A 8 -4.53 -8.98 4.59
N VAL A 9 -3.35 -9.39 5.11
CA VAL A 9 -2.63 -8.79 6.24
C VAL A 9 -1.97 -7.48 5.83
N GLY A 10 -2.06 -6.45 6.68
CA GLY A 10 -1.42 -5.13 6.49
C GLY A 10 -2.26 -4.10 5.73
N GLU A 11 -3.23 -4.52 4.95
CA GLU A 11 -4.16 -3.64 4.24
C GLU A 11 -5.47 -3.43 4.98
N ASP A 12 -5.69 -4.19 6.04
CA ASP A 12 -6.90 -4.11 6.88
C ASP A 12 -7.17 -2.68 7.33
N THR A 13 -6.13 -1.96 7.77
CA THR A 13 -6.24 -0.55 8.18
C THR A 13 -6.67 0.34 7.02
N THR A 14 -6.05 0.19 5.84
CA THR A 14 -6.36 1.02 4.67
C THR A 14 -7.78 0.76 4.16
N LEU A 15 -8.20 -0.51 4.09
CA LEU A 15 -9.55 -0.89 3.68
C LEU A 15 -10.60 -0.43 4.70
N ALA A 16 -10.29 -0.54 6.00
CA ALA A 16 -11.14 0.00 7.06
C ALA A 16 -11.30 1.53 6.95
N GLN A 17 -10.22 2.26 6.65
CA GLN A 17 -10.26 3.71 6.44
C GLN A 17 -11.13 4.10 5.24
N ILE A 18 -11.02 3.36 4.12
CA ILE A 18 -11.89 3.58 2.95
C ILE A 18 -13.37 3.36 3.32
N ALA A 19 -13.69 2.29 4.04
CA ALA A 19 -15.05 1.99 4.46
C ALA A 19 -15.57 3.04 5.46
N ALA A 20 -14.73 3.45 6.43
CA ALA A 20 -15.07 4.45 7.44
C ALA A 20 -15.41 5.80 6.82
N GLU A 21 -14.63 6.23 5.83
CA GLU A 21 -14.84 7.47 5.09
C GLU A 21 -16.17 7.46 4.34
N VAL A 22 -16.48 6.38 3.62
CA VAL A 22 -17.76 6.26 2.90
C VAL A 22 -18.95 6.23 3.84
N LEU A 23 -18.81 5.55 5.00
CA LEU A 23 -19.88 5.38 5.97
C LEU A 23 -19.95 6.52 6.99
N ASP A 24 -19.05 7.49 6.91
CA ASP A 24 -18.96 8.63 7.82
C ASP A 24 -18.93 8.21 9.30
N CYS A 25 -18.21 7.15 9.62
CA CYS A 25 -18.17 6.58 10.95
C CYS A 25 -16.74 6.48 11.52
N PRO A 26 -16.58 6.50 12.85
CA PRO A 26 -15.27 6.27 13.47
C PRO A 26 -14.65 4.92 13.05
N LEU A 27 -13.36 4.91 12.80
CA LEU A 27 -12.62 3.71 12.41
C LEU A 27 -12.79 2.56 13.42
N ASP A 28 -12.87 2.86 14.70
CA ASP A 28 -13.09 1.89 15.79
C ASP A 28 -14.43 1.15 15.70
N ASN A 29 -15.36 1.64 14.89
CA ASN A 29 -16.64 0.98 14.63
C ASN A 29 -16.55 -0.06 13.53
N ILE A 30 -15.41 -0.19 12.85
CA ILE A 30 -15.18 -1.15 11.77
C ILE A 30 -14.32 -2.29 12.29
N ALA A 31 -14.84 -3.52 12.22
CA ALA A 31 -14.07 -4.72 12.43
C ALA A 31 -13.71 -5.35 11.09
N VAL A 32 -12.43 -5.55 10.85
CA VAL A 32 -11.93 -6.20 9.63
C VAL A 32 -11.71 -7.68 9.89
N PHE A 33 -12.24 -8.52 9.01
CA PHE A 33 -12.04 -9.97 9.03
C PHE A 33 -11.33 -10.35 7.72
N GLY A 34 -10.05 -10.65 7.82
CA GLY A 34 -9.21 -11.00 6.67
C GLY A 34 -8.51 -12.34 6.84
N ALA A 35 -7.95 -12.83 5.74
CA ALA A 35 -7.10 -14.02 5.69
C ALA A 35 -7.76 -15.34 6.17
N ASP A 36 -9.06 -15.43 6.14
CA ASP A 36 -9.85 -16.62 6.45
C ASP A 36 -10.57 -17.11 5.20
N THR A 37 -10.09 -18.20 4.61
CA THR A 37 -10.62 -18.76 3.35
C THR A 37 -12.02 -19.37 3.49
N ASP A 38 -12.49 -19.64 4.70
CA ASP A 38 -13.83 -20.18 4.93
C ASP A 38 -14.90 -19.07 4.90
N THR A 39 -14.49 -17.83 5.15
CA THR A 39 -15.43 -16.70 5.28
C THR A 39 -15.21 -15.58 4.29
N SER A 40 -13.99 -15.44 3.74
CA SER A 40 -13.66 -14.38 2.79
C SER A 40 -14.03 -14.79 1.36
N PRO A 41 -14.54 -13.87 0.53
CA PRO A 41 -14.73 -14.12 -0.88
C PRO A 41 -13.40 -14.36 -1.58
N TYR A 42 -13.46 -14.93 -2.79
CA TYR A 42 -12.27 -15.13 -3.61
C TYR A 42 -11.56 -13.80 -3.90
N ASP A 43 -10.26 -13.80 -3.70
CA ASP A 43 -9.33 -12.73 -4.09
C ASP A 43 -8.15 -13.37 -4.83
N SER A 44 -7.82 -12.82 -5.99
CA SER A 44 -6.76 -13.35 -6.86
C SER A 44 -5.36 -13.11 -6.34
N GLY A 45 -5.20 -12.21 -5.41
CA GLY A 45 -3.92 -11.90 -4.81
C GLY A 45 -3.46 -10.44 -4.96
N SER A 46 -2.43 -10.01 -4.19
CA SER A 46 -1.79 -8.68 -4.28
C SER A 46 -0.61 -8.67 -5.25
N TYR A 47 -0.79 -9.16 -6.45
CA TYR A 47 0.21 -9.02 -7.51
C TYR A 47 0.07 -7.66 -8.20
N ALA A 48 1.14 -7.19 -8.85
CA ALA A 48 1.20 -5.88 -9.50
C ALA A 48 0.76 -4.73 -8.58
N SER A 49 0.95 -4.88 -7.28
CA SER A 49 0.62 -3.89 -6.23
C SER A 49 -0.85 -3.44 -6.24
N SER A 50 -1.77 -4.29 -6.70
CA SER A 50 -3.12 -3.90 -7.07
C SER A 50 -4.10 -3.73 -5.90
N THR A 51 -3.75 -4.12 -4.68
CA THR A 51 -4.73 -4.26 -3.60
C THR A 51 -5.39 -2.93 -3.21
N THR A 52 -4.63 -1.88 -2.91
CA THR A 52 -5.22 -0.57 -2.58
C THR A 52 -6.09 -0.07 -3.72
N TYR A 53 -5.64 -0.22 -4.97
CA TYR A 53 -6.36 0.27 -6.13
C TYR A 53 -7.62 -0.56 -6.45
N VAL A 54 -7.49 -1.89 -6.51
CA VAL A 54 -8.59 -2.78 -6.95
C VAL A 54 -9.50 -3.17 -5.78
N THR A 55 -8.93 -3.73 -4.71
CA THR A 55 -9.70 -4.16 -3.53
C THR A 55 -10.24 -2.96 -2.76
N GLY A 56 -9.45 -1.87 -2.69
CA GLY A 56 -9.92 -0.60 -2.13
C GLY A 56 -11.12 -0.03 -2.86
N LYS A 57 -11.14 -0.10 -4.20
CA LYS A 57 -12.31 0.32 -5.00
C LYS A 57 -13.52 -0.60 -4.83
N ALA A 58 -13.32 -1.90 -4.67
CA ALA A 58 -14.38 -2.83 -4.32
C ALA A 58 -14.97 -2.49 -2.93
N THR A 59 -14.10 -2.18 -1.97
CA THR A 59 -14.49 -1.76 -0.61
C THR A 59 -15.30 -0.45 -0.64
N GLU A 60 -14.85 0.56 -1.38
CA GLU A 60 -15.56 1.82 -1.57
C GLU A 60 -16.98 1.58 -2.11
N LYS A 61 -17.11 0.80 -3.20
CA LYS A 61 -18.41 0.45 -3.80
C LYS A 61 -19.30 -0.33 -2.83
N CYS A 62 -18.73 -1.29 -2.11
CA CYS A 62 -19.44 -2.09 -1.13
C CYS A 62 -19.99 -1.22 0.01
N ALA A 63 -19.17 -0.31 0.53
CA ALA A 63 -19.57 0.63 1.57
C ALA A 63 -20.64 1.62 1.08
N MET A 64 -20.54 2.12 -0.17
CA MET A 64 -21.58 2.94 -0.80
C MET A 64 -22.93 2.22 -0.86
N LYS A 65 -22.92 0.96 -1.33
CA LYS A 65 -24.12 0.15 -1.40
C LYS A 65 -24.74 -0.13 -0.02
N LEU A 66 -23.90 -0.36 0.98
CA LEU A 66 -24.37 -0.52 2.35
C LEU A 66 -24.98 0.78 2.89
N ARG A 67 -24.33 1.94 2.63
CA ARG A 67 -24.86 3.27 2.98
C ARG A 67 -26.25 3.50 2.34
N GLU A 68 -26.42 3.16 1.07
CA GLU A 68 -27.71 3.25 0.39
C GLU A 68 -28.80 2.38 1.04
N GLN A 69 -28.46 1.15 1.47
CA GLN A 69 -29.38 0.27 2.18
C GLN A 69 -29.77 0.86 3.55
N ILE A 70 -28.81 1.42 4.29
CA ILE A 70 -29.05 2.08 5.58
C ILE A 70 -30.00 3.29 5.40
N CYS A 71 -29.71 4.15 4.42
CA CYS A 71 -30.56 5.31 4.10
C CYS A 71 -31.97 4.87 3.71
N LYS A 72 -32.10 3.87 2.83
CA LYS A 72 -33.39 3.37 2.39
C LYS A 72 -34.24 2.83 3.56
N LEU A 73 -33.67 1.99 4.40
CA LEU A 73 -34.39 1.44 5.56
C LEU A 73 -34.70 2.52 6.58
N GLY A 74 -33.78 3.46 6.79
CA GLY A 74 -33.99 4.63 7.65
C GLY A 74 -35.17 5.49 7.16
N ALA A 75 -35.23 5.78 5.86
CA ALA A 75 -36.34 6.52 5.24
C ALA A 75 -37.69 5.79 5.39
N GLU A 76 -37.72 4.48 5.20
CA GLU A 76 -38.93 3.66 5.44
C GLU A 76 -39.39 3.77 6.90
N LEU A 77 -38.49 3.74 7.87
CA LEU A 77 -38.80 3.86 9.29
C LEU A 77 -39.24 5.28 9.68
N LEU A 78 -38.79 6.30 8.95
CA LEU A 78 -39.19 7.70 9.12
C LEU A 78 -40.48 8.03 8.37
N GLY A 79 -40.89 7.20 7.40
CA GLY A 79 -42.07 7.41 6.57
C GLY A 79 -41.88 8.48 5.50
N CYS A 80 -40.65 8.71 5.06
CA CYS A 80 -40.29 9.68 4.04
C CYS A 80 -39.59 9.04 2.83
N PRO A 81 -39.44 9.74 1.70
CA PRO A 81 -38.71 9.24 0.54
C PRO A 81 -37.21 9.06 0.82
N ALA A 82 -36.56 8.10 0.17
CA ALA A 82 -35.15 7.78 0.37
C ALA A 82 -34.17 8.91 -0.04
N ASP A 83 -34.58 9.77 -0.92
CA ASP A 83 -33.83 10.97 -1.35
C ASP A 83 -34.00 12.17 -0.41
N ALA A 84 -34.88 12.07 0.59
CA ALA A 84 -35.10 13.10 1.59
C ALA A 84 -34.29 12.88 2.88
N VAL A 85 -33.48 11.82 2.95
CA VAL A 85 -32.70 11.52 4.17
C VAL A 85 -31.20 11.61 3.92
N GLU A 86 -30.49 11.88 5.02
CA GLU A 86 -29.02 11.85 5.12
C GLU A 86 -28.59 10.88 6.22
N PHE A 87 -27.36 10.38 6.10
CA PHE A 87 -26.73 9.51 7.09
C PHE A 87 -25.35 10.09 7.49
N ASP A 88 -25.15 10.29 8.78
CA ASP A 88 -23.95 10.87 9.38
C ASP A 88 -23.04 9.84 10.09
N GLY A 89 -23.19 8.58 9.74
CA GLY A 89 -22.44 7.48 10.36
C GLY A 89 -23.02 6.96 11.69
N LYS A 90 -24.00 7.64 12.26
CA LYS A 90 -24.66 7.28 13.53
C LYS A 90 -26.17 7.21 13.40
N GLU A 91 -26.75 8.14 12.67
CA GLU A 91 -28.18 8.34 12.55
C GLU A 91 -28.57 8.61 11.10
N VAL A 92 -29.76 8.18 10.71
CA VAL A 92 -30.41 8.61 9.47
C VAL A 92 -31.47 9.62 9.87
N PHE A 93 -31.45 10.78 9.27
CA PHE A 93 -32.35 11.89 9.56
C PHE A 93 -32.93 12.50 8.30
N GLU A 94 -34.10 13.12 8.42
CA GLU A 94 -34.73 13.85 7.33
C GLU A 94 -34.00 15.17 7.10
N SER A 95 -33.53 15.44 5.86
CA SER A 95 -32.73 16.64 5.53
C SER A 95 -33.50 17.95 5.81
N ALA A 96 -34.84 17.94 5.68
CA ALA A 96 -35.70 19.10 5.95
C ALA A 96 -36.04 19.26 7.44
N ALA A 97 -35.92 18.20 8.25
CA ALA A 97 -36.28 18.19 9.67
C ALA A 97 -35.30 17.26 10.45
N PRO A 98 -34.05 17.71 10.73
CA PRO A 98 -32.99 16.88 11.30
C PRO A 98 -33.29 16.32 12.70
N GLU A 99 -34.30 16.84 13.39
CA GLU A 99 -34.82 16.27 14.64
C GLU A 99 -35.59 14.95 14.42
N THR A 100 -36.10 14.72 13.19
CA THR A 100 -36.79 13.50 12.77
C THR A 100 -35.73 12.48 12.32
N LYS A 101 -35.33 11.58 13.20
CA LYS A 101 -34.18 10.71 12.97
C LYS A 101 -34.34 9.31 13.55
N LYS A 102 -33.53 8.38 13.05
CA LYS A 102 -33.37 7.02 13.54
C LYS A 102 -31.90 6.69 13.71
N THR A 103 -31.57 6.13 14.86
CA THR A 103 -30.21 5.64 15.13
C THR A 103 -29.87 4.42 14.31
N LEU A 104 -28.59 4.20 14.01
CA LEU A 104 -28.12 2.99 13.34
C LEU A 104 -28.53 1.71 14.09
N SER A 105 -28.60 1.76 15.42
CA SER A 105 -29.05 0.64 16.24
C SER A 105 -30.54 0.30 16.02
N GLU A 106 -31.40 1.31 15.92
CA GLU A 106 -32.82 1.13 15.62
C GLU A 106 -33.01 0.56 14.21
N ILE A 107 -32.23 1.07 13.24
CA ILE A 107 -32.25 0.60 11.84
C ILE A 107 -31.77 -0.85 11.76
N ALA A 108 -30.68 -1.19 12.44
CA ALA A 108 -30.16 -2.56 12.51
C ALA A 108 -31.16 -3.53 13.18
N TYR A 109 -31.81 -3.09 14.25
CA TYR A 109 -32.85 -3.87 14.92
C TYR A 109 -34.05 -4.12 14.00
N ALA A 110 -34.54 -3.08 13.31
CA ALA A 110 -35.63 -3.20 12.36
C ALA A 110 -35.28 -4.11 11.15
N SER A 111 -34.04 -4.05 10.68
CA SER A 111 -33.52 -4.94 9.65
C SER A 111 -33.63 -6.40 10.04
N GLN A 112 -33.20 -6.76 11.26
CA GLN A 112 -33.18 -8.15 11.71
C GLN A 112 -34.55 -8.67 12.18
N PHE A 113 -35.31 -7.86 12.89
CA PHE A 113 -36.51 -8.31 13.60
C PHE A 113 -37.81 -7.74 13.03
N GLY A 114 -37.75 -6.61 12.30
CA GLY A 114 -38.92 -5.98 11.72
C GLY A 114 -39.14 -6.34 10.25
N HIS A 115 -38.16 -6.09 9.41
CA HIS A 115 -38.25 -6.27 7.96
C HIS A 115 -37.63 -7.58 7.47
N MET A 116 -36.82 -8.24 8.28
CA MET A 116 -36.10 -9.48 7.95
C MET A 116 -35.21 -9.36 6.71
N VAL A 117 -34.73 -8.15 6.42
CA VAL A 117 -33.81 -7.87 5.31
C VAL A 117 -32.45 -7.51 5.92
N PRO A 118 -31.43 -8.37 5.78
CA PRO A 118 -30.12 -8.08 6.34
C PRO A 118 -29.49 -6.85 5.68
N LEU A 119 -28.84 -6.00 6.50
CA LEU A 119 -28.00 -4.93 6.01
C LEU A 119 -26.64 -5.53 5.65
N GLU A 120 -26.50 -5.98 4.43
CA GLU A 120 -25.26 -6.55 3.93
C GLU A 120 -25.03 -6.17 2.46
N ALA A 121 -23.78 -6.01 2.10
CA ALA A 121 -23.39 -5.75 0.72
C ALA A 121 -22.17 -6.60 0.36
N THR A 122 -22.14 -7.04 -0.87
CA THR A 122 -20.96 -7.68 -1.49
C THR A 122 -20.73 -7.04 -2.83
N GLU A 123 -19.49 -6.67 -3.09
CA GLU A 123 -19.08 -6.07 -4.35
C GLU A 123 -17.76 -6.65 -4.83
N THR A 124 -17.61 -6.64 -6.14
CA THR A 124 -16.36 -6.96 -6.82
C THR A 124 -15.95 -5.79 -7.70
N HIS A 125 -14.66 -5.64 -7.93
CA HIS A 125 -14.15 -4.66 -8.86
C HIS A 125 -13.11 -5.28 -9.78
N THR A 126 -13.30 -5.10 -11.07
CA THR A 126 -12.28 -5.36 -12.09
C THR A 126 -11.96 -4.02 -12.73
N SER A 127 -10.71 -3.59 -12.59
CA SER A 127 -10.31 -2.32 -13.19
C SER A 127 -10.08 -2.49 -14.68
N PRO A 128 -10.66 -1.63 -15.54
CA PRO A 128 -10.36 -1.62 -16.96
C PRO A 128 -8.99 -1.01 -17.27
N LEU A 129 -8.41 -0.30 -16.31
CA LEU A 129 -7.13 0.41 -16.42
C LEU A 129 -6.18 -0.05 -15.33
N SER A 130 -4.87 0.06 -15.61
CA SER A 130 -3.81 -0.11 -14.62
C SER A 130 -2.97 1.18 -14.62
N PRO A 131 -3.40 2.22 -13.89
CA PRO A 131 -2.69 3.49 -13.87
C PRO A 131 -1.31 3.28 -13.24
N PRO A 132 -0.22 3.62 -13.97
CA PRO A 132 1.11 3.40 -13.44
C PRO A 132 1.40 4.39 -12.30
N PRO A 133 1.96 3.91 -11.17
CA PRO A 133 2.64 4.78 -10.24
C PRO A 133 3.98 5.21 -10.85
N TYR A 134 4.48 6.38 -10.43
CA TYR A 134 5.77 6.90 -10.87
C TYR A 134 6.67 7.17 -9.66
N MET A 135 7.97 7.07 -9.89
CA MET A 135 8.94 7.37 -8.86
C MET A 135 10.21 7.95 -9.46
N VAL A 136 10.76 8.94 -8.79
CA VAL A 136 12.12 9.46 -9.02
C VAL A 136 12.92 9.24 -7.75
N GLY A 137 14.16 8.77 -7.90
CA GLY A 137 15.08 8.53 -6.78
C GLY A 137 16.47 9.07 -7.06
N ALA A 138 17.11 9.57 -6.02
CA ALA A 138 18.49 10.03 -6.05
C ALA A 138 19.26 9.44 -4.87
N ALA A 139 20.52 9.05 -5.08
CA ALA A 139 21.38 8.47 -4.05
C ALA A 139 22.66 9.27 -3.88
N GLU A 140 23.03 9.52 -2.63
CA GLU A 140 24.35 9.97 -2.24
C GLU A 140 25.11 8.80 -1.60
N VAL A 141 26.30 8.50 -2.12
CA VAL A 141 27.14 7.40 -1.65
C VAL A 141 28.55 7.87 -1.30
N GLU A 142 29.16 7.22 -0.32
CA GLU A 142 30.58 7.27 -0.05
C GLU A 142 31.20 5.94 -0.49
N VAL A 143 32.25 6.01 -1.33
CA VAL A 143 32.96 4.83 -1.82
C VAL A 143 34.40 4.86 -1.31
N ASP A 144 34.80 3.83 -0.60
CA ASP A 144 36.19 3.58 -0.26
C ASP A 144 36.86 2.91 -1.46
N THR A 145 37.73 3.63 -2.16
CA THR A 145 38.39 3.14 -3.38
C THR A 145 39.46 2.08 -3.13
N GLU A 146 39.94 1.92 -1.88
CA GLU A 146 40.92 0.88 -1.53
C GLU A 146 40.22 -0.46 -1.23
N THR A 147 39.10 -0.42 -0.52
CA THR A 147 38.36 -1.61 -0.12
C THR A 147 37.18 -1.94 -1.03
N GLY A 148 36.68 -0.94 -1.77
CA GLY A 148 35.46 -1.02 -2.58
C GLY A 148 34.17 -0.96 -1.75
N GLU A 149 34.24 -0.68 -0.45
CA GLU A 149 33.05 -0.53 0.41
C GLU A 149 32.23 0.68 -0.02
N VAL A 150 30.91 0.49 -0.14
CA VAL A 150 29.95 1.55 -0.47
C VAL A 150 29.04 1.80 0.71
N LYS A 151 28.95 3.05 1.14
CA LYS A 151 27.97 3.51 2.12
C LYS A 151 26.94 4.38 1.44
N VAL A 152 25.67 4.03 1.55
CA VAL A 152 24.57 4.90 1.14
C VAL A 152 24.34 5.90 2.26
N LEU A 153 24.73 7.17 2.01
CA LEU A 153 24.62 8.24 2.99
C LEU A 153 23.20 8.79 3.06
N GLU A 154 22.59 9.00 1.89
CA GLU A 154 21.23 9.51 1.77
C GLU A 154 20.57 8.96 0.50
N PHE A 155 19.28 8.69 0.59
CA PHE A 155 18.43 8.34 -0.54
C PHE A 155 17.16 9.19 -0.51
N ASP A 156 16.97 10.01 -1.52
CA ASP A 156 15.80 10.85 -1.70
C ASP A 156 14.87 10.26 -2.75
N ALA A 157 13.58 10.20 -2.46
CA ALA A 157 12.57 9.68 -3.36
C ALA A 157 11.32 10.54 -3.40
N CYS A 158 10.80 10.77 -4.60
CA CYS A 158 9.48 11.33 -4.80
C CYS A 158 8.60 10.31 -5.51
N VAL A 159 7.45 9.99 -4.92
CA VAL A 159 6.55 8.92 -5.37
C VAL A 159 5.19 9.49 -5.72
N ASP A 160 4.72 9.21 -6.92
CA ASP A 160 3.34 9.39 -7.33
C ASP A 160 2.58 8.07 -7.15
N CYS A 161 1.86 7.94 -6.06
CA CYS A 161 0.91 6.85 -5.80
C CYS A 161 -0.55 7.33 -5.77
N GLY A 162 -0.85 8.44 -6.42
CA GLY A 162 -2.14 9.12 -6.30
C GLY A 162 -2.31 9.72 -4.92
N THR A 163 -3.53 9.70 -4.40
CA THR A 163 -3.80 10.11 -3.03
C THR A 163 -3.41 9.00 -2.05
N PRO A 164 -2.44 9.20 -1.15
CA PRO A 164 -2.12 8.23 -0.10
C PRO A 164 -3.29 8.11 0.89
N ILE A 165 -3.96 6.96 0.94
CA ILE A 165 -5.06 6.72 1.88
C ILE A 165 -4.58 6.81 3.34
N ASN A 166 -3.42 6.26 3.61
CA ASN A 166 -2.74 6.39 4.89
C ASN A 166 -1.29 6.83 4.65
N PRO A 167 -0.97 8.13 4.80
CA PRO A 167 0.38 8.64 4.51
C PRO A 167 1.51 7.95 5.30
N ASN A 168 1.25 7.55 6.54
CA ASN A 168 2.26 6.88 7.37
C ASN A 168 2.54 5.46 6.86
N LEU A 169 1.51 4.66 6.59
CA LEU A 169 1.68 3.31 6.05
C LEU A 169 2.28 3.35 4.64
N THR A 170 1.88 4.33 3.84
CA THR A 170 2.43 4.56 2.49
C THR A 170 3.92 4.88 2.56
N ARG A 171 4.35 5.72 3.52
CA ARG A 171 5.78 6.02 3.77
C ARG A 171 6.55 4.78 4.19
N VAL A 172 6.05 4.00 5.14
CA VAL A 172 6.68 2.76 5.60
C VAL A 172 6.84 1.77 4.44
N GLN A 173 5.85 1.66 3.56
CA GLN A 173 5.93 0.81 2.35
C GLN A 173 7.04 1.32 1.42
N ALA A 174 7.11 2.63 1.20
CA ALA A 174 8.13 3.23 0.33
C ALA A 174 9.55 3.03 0.90
N GLU A 175 9.76 3.35 2.16
CA GLU A 175 11.07 3.16 2.83
C GLU A 175 11.51 1.69 2.82
N GLY A 176 10.56 0.76 3.05
CA GLY A 176 10.84 -0.68 3.01
C GLY A 176 11.22 -1.18 1.62
N GLY A 177 10.55 -0.70 0.57
CA GLY A 177 10.88 -1.06 -0.81
C GLY A 177 12.20 -0.45 -1.29
N LEU A 178 12.50 0.79 -0.88
CA LEU A 178 13.80 1.42 -1.14
C LEU A 178 14.94 0.63 -0.50
N LEU A 179 14.78 0.23 0.78
CA LEU A 179 15.77 -0.59 1.47
C LEU A 179 16.00 -1.92 0.75
N GLN A 180 14.94 -2.55 0.28
CA GLN A 180 15.04 -3.79 -0.49
C GLN A 180 15.83 -3.59 -1.80
N GLY A 181 15.58 -2.50 -2.52
CA GLY A 181 16.34 -2.16 -3.73
C GLY A 181 17.82 -1.85 -3.44
N ILE A 182 18.14 -1.20 -2.32
CA ILE A 182 19.51 -0.97 -1.85
C ILE A 182 20.20 -2.32 -1.60
N GLY A 183 19.54 -3.23 -0.88
CA GLY A 183 20.05 -4.58 -0.62
C GLY A 183 20.34 -5.36 -1.88
N MET A 184 19.42 -5.39 -2.83
CA MET A 184 19.61 -6.04 -4.14
C MET A 184 20.80 -5.45 -4.92
N THR A 185 21.08 -4.17 -4.75
CA THR A 185 22.18 -3.50 -5.44
C THR A 185 23.55 -3.85 -4.84
N LEU A 186 23.66 -3.97 -3.52
CA LEU A 186 24.93 -3.98 -2.84
C LEU A 186 25.27 -5.26 -2.04
N THR A 187 24.25 -5.98 -1.53
CA THR A 187 24.52 -6.99 -0.50
C THR A 187 23.80 -8.32 -0.69
N GLU A 188 22.61 -8.31 -1.29
CA GLU A 188 21.78 -9.51 -1.39
C GLU A 188 22.18 -10.32 -2.62
N ASN A 189 22.60 -11.57 -2.37
CA ASN A 189 23.00 -12.53 -3.41
C ASN A 189 22.50 -13.91 -3.04
N VAL A 190 22.14 -14.71 -4.03
CA VAL A 190 21.82 -16.13 -3.87
C VAL A 190 22.62 -16.93 -4.88
N THR A 191 23.53 -17.74 -4.37
CA THR A 191 24.33 -18.68 -5.17
C THR A 191 23.89 -20.12 -4.93
N TYR A 192 24.22 -21.00 -5.85
CA TYR A 192 23.81 -22.39 -5.78
C TYR A 192 25.03 -23.32 -5.93
N ASP A 193 25.08 -24.34 -5.12
CA ASP A 193 26.05 -25.40 -5.26
C ASP A 193 25.79 -26.24 -6.55
N ARG A 194 26.69 -27.19 -6.82
CA ARG A 194 26.56 -28.07 -8.01
C ARG A 194 25.32 -28.97 -7.99
N LYS A 195 24.62 -29.07 -6.84
CA LYS A 195 23.39 -29.87 -6.66
C LYS A 195 22.15 -29.01 -6.73
N GLY A 196 22.28 -27.66 -6.91
CA GLY A 196 21.18 -26.73 -6.93
C GLY A 196 20.67 -26.32 -5.54
N CYS A 197 21.44 -26.56 -4.48
CA CYS A 197 21.11 -26.11 -3.14
C CYS A 197 21.62 -24.67 -2.95
N PRO A 198 20.81 -23.73 -2.39
CA PRO A 198 21.28 -22.38 -2.12
C PRO A 198 22.38 -22.38 -1.05
N GLU A 199 23.44 -21.64 -1.29
CA GLU A 199 24.55 -21.49 -0.32
C GLU A 199 24.19 -20.50 0.76
N GLU A 200 23.47 -19.43 0.41
CA GLU A 200 22.93 -18.43 1.34
C GLU A 200 21.59 -18.89 1.92
N ASN A 201 21.62 -19.96 2.71
CA ASN A 201 20.41 -20.60 3.21
C ASN A 201 19.95 -20.14 4.60
N SER A 202 20.58 -19.11 5.13
CA SER A 202 20.21 -18.49 6.41
C SER A 202 20.55 -16.99 6.41
N LEU A 203 20.00 -16.23 7.35
CA LEU A 203 20.32 -14.80 7.51
C LEU A 203 21.77 -14.51 7.97
N PHE A 204 22.55 -15.56 8.25
CA PHE A 204 23.99 -15.41 8.43
C PHE A 204 24.73 -15.22 7.10
N GLN A 205 24.28 -15.88 6.05
CA GLN A 205 24.86 -15.80 4.71
C GLN A 205 24.14 -14.78 3.84
N TYR A 206 22.80 -14.78 3.85
CA TYR A 206 22.00 -13.85 3.09
C TYR A 206 21.94 -12.48 3.80
N LYS A 207 22.50 -11.44 3.17
CA LYS A 207 22.76 -10.12 3.79
C LYS A 207 21.70 -9.11 3.43
N ILE A 208 20.59 -9.12 4.17
CA ILE A 208 19.60 -8.03 4.12
C ILE A 208 20.19 -6.82 4.84
N PRO A 209 20.17 -5.60 4.25
CA PRO A 209 20.61 -4.41 4.92
C PRO A 209 19.80 -4.14 6.20
N THR A 210 20.49 -3.70 7.23
CA THR A 210 19.89 -3.31 8.50
C THR A 210 19.87 -1.79 8.63
N ARG A 211 19.24 -1.26 9.68
CA ARG A 211 19.16 0.19 9.91
C ARG A 211 20.52 0.87 10.06
N ILE A 212 21.55 0.14 10.42
CA ILE A 212 22.92 0.70 10.57
C ILE A 212 23.72 0.67 9.25
N ASP A 213 23.27 -0.08 8.27
CA ASP A 213 23.95 -0.23 6.96
C ASP A 213 23.54 0.86 5.96
N ILE A 214 22.51 1.64 6.29
CA ILE A 214 22.01 2.72 5.44
C ILE A 214 21.96 4.04 6.20
N GLY A 215 22.18 5.12 5.48
CA GLY A 215 22.03 6.48 5.99
C GLY A 215 20.55 6.89 6.08
N LYS A 216 20.27 8.08 5.62
CA LYS A 216 18.93 8.67 5.67
C LYS A 216 18.12 8.28 4.42
N ILE A 217 16.86 7.92 4.61
CA ILE A 217 15.89 7.75 3.53
C ILE A 217 14.82 8.84 3.69
N ASN A 218 14.62 9.64 2.65
CA ASN A 218 13.58 10.64 2.57
C ASN A 218 12.57 10.25 1.50
N VAL A 219 11.29 10.30 1.84
CA VAL A 219 10.21 10.01 0.90
C VAL A 219 9.23 11.16 0.90
N GLU A 220 9.02 11.74 -0.26
CA GLU A 220 7.96 12.71 -0.52
C GLU A 220 6.92 12.10 -1.48
N PHE A 221 5.68 12.57 -1.36
CA PHE A 221 4.59 12.10 -2.20
C PHE A 221 4.09 13.23 -3.09
N GLU A 222 4.03 12.95 -4.40
CA GLU A 222 3.28 13.79 -5.31
C GLU A 222 1.80 13.46 -5.19
N ASN A 223 0.98 14.46 -4.91
CA ASN A 223 -0.45 14.29 -4.71
C ASN A 223 -1.20 14.42 -6.04
N SER A 224 -1.09 13.42 -6.90
CA SER A 224 -1.93 13.27 -8.07
C SER A 224 -3.25 12.58 -7.69
N TYR A 225 -4.30 12.79 -8.47
CA TYR A 225 -5.60 12.18 -8.24
C TYR A 225 -5.94 11.19 -9.36
N GLU A 226 -6.13 9.91 -9.01
CA GLU A 226 -6.57 8.87 -9.96
C GLU A 226 -8.09 8.63 -9.85
N PRO A 227 -8.89 9.09 -10.85
CA PRO A 227 -10.34 9.06 -10.75
C PRO A 227 -10.95 7.65 -10.64
N ASN A 228 -10.25 6.61 -11.10
CA ASN A 228 -10.72 5.24 -11.03
C ASN A 228 -10.28 4.50 -9.76
N GLY A 229 -9.38 5.09 -8.98
CA GLY A 229 -8.96 4.55 -7.69
C GLY A 229 -9.89 4.96 -6.54
N PRO A 230 -9.81 4.30 -5.39
CA PRO A 230 -10.54 4.72 -4.21
C PRO A 230 -9.95 6.05 -3.72
N PHE A 231 -10.79 7.09 -3.62
CA PHE A 231 -10.39 8.45 -3.20
C PHE A 231 -9.15 9.00 -3.93
N GLY A 232 -8.91 8.58 -5.16
CA GLY A 232 -7.78 9.04 -5.97
C GLY A 232 -6.47 8.28 -5.78
N ALA A 233 -6.46 7.16 -5.07
CA ALA A 233 -5.27 6.35 -4.85
C ALA A 233 -4.85 5.54 -6.08
N LYS A 234 -3.53 5.33 -6.22
CA LYS A 234 -2.92 4.35 -7.12
C LYS A 234 -2.23 3.25 -6.29
N SER A 235 -1.54 2.38 -6.99
CA SER A 235 -0.64 1.38 -6.40
C SER A 235 0.65 2.02 -5.87
N ILE A 236 1.31 1.38 -4.88
CA ILE A 236 2.64 1.82 -4.40
C ILE A 236 3.59 0.64 -4.16
N GLY A 237 3.09 -0.59 -4.03
CA GLY A 237 3.87 -1.71 -3.47
C GLY A 237 5.19 -2.01 -4.18
N GLU A 238 5.24 -1.94 -5.52
CA GLU A 238 6.41 -2.38 -6.30
C GLU A 238 7.20 -1.24 -6.94
N VAL A 239 6.60 -0.07 -7.18
CA VAL A 239 7.31 1.07 -7.79
C VAL A 239 8.54 1.49 -6.99
N VAL A 240 8.48 1.33 -5.68
CA VAL A 240 9.48 1.79 -4.72
C VAL A 240 10.79 1.00 -4.75
N ILE A 241 10.81 -0.20 -5.35
CA ILE A 241 12.04 -0.99 -5.50
C ILE A 241 12.84 -0.64 -6.76
N ASN A 242 12.26 0.08 -7.71
CA ASN A 242 12.85 0.23 -9.04
C ASN A 242 13.99 1.26 -9.09
N THR A 243 13.93 2.33 -8.29
CA THR A 243 14.88 3.45 -8.38
C THR A 243 16.22 3.24 -7.67
N PRO A 244 16.35 2.46 -6.57
CA PRO A 244 17.64 2.30 -5.90
C PRO A 244 18.74 1.72 -6.80
N LEU A 245 18.43 0.72 -7.62
CA LEU A 245 19.40 0.07 -8.49
C LEU A 245 20.11 1.06 -9.43
N PRO A 246 19.38 1.80 -10.29
CA PRO A 246 20.02 2.75 -11.18
C PRO A 246 20.64 3.93 -10.44
N ALA A 247 20.00 4.48 -9.39
CA ALA A 247 20.52 5.63 -8.67
C ALA A 247 21.86 5.33 -7.98
N ILE A 248 21.97 4.20 -7.29
CA ILE A 248 23.22 3.79 -6.62
C ILE A 248 24.28 3.40 -7.65
N SER A 249 23.92 2.69 -8.72
CA SER A 249 24.86 2.34 -9.80
C SER A 249 25.44 3.58 -10.46
N ASP A 250 24.63 4.62 -10.71
CA ASP A 250 25.10 5.89 -11.26
C ASP A 250 25.96 6.67 -10.25
N ALA A 251 25.62 6.64 -8.95
CA ALA A 251 26.42 7.27 -7.93
C ALA A 251 27.81 6.60 -7.79
N ILE A 252 27.88 5.28 -7.85
CA ILE A 252 29.16 4.53 -7.87
C ILE A 252 29.94 4.87 -9.14
N TYR A 253 29.28 4.93 -10.30
CA TYR A 253 29.94 5.35 -11.54
C TYR A 253 30.55 6.75 -11.44
N ASN A 254 29.87 7.70 -10.81
CA ASN A 254 30.40 9.04 -10.60
C ASN A 254 31.61 9.05 -9.67
N ALA A 255 31.70 8.10 -8.73
CA ALA A 255 32.81 7.99 -7.80
C ALA A 255 34.06 7.31 -8.41
N VAL A 256 33.86 6.22 -9.19
CA VAL A 256 34.99 5.39 -9.67
C VAL A 256 35.16 5.36 -11.20
N GLY A 257 34.27 5.99 -11.98
CA GLY A 257 34.37 6.10 -13.42
C GLY A 257 34.06 4.83 -14.23
N THR A 258 33.59 3.77 -13.56
CA THR A 258 33.28 2.47 -14.18
C THR A 258 31.82 2.10 -13.99
N ARG A 259 31.14 1.62 -15.04
CA ARG A 259 29.78 1.09 -14.95
C ARG A 259 29.78 -0.40 -14.70
N PHE A 260 28.89 -0.82 -13.79
CA PHE A 260 28.65 -2.22 -13.45
C PHE A 260 27.31 -2.66 -14.03
N TYR A 261 27.25 -3.89 -14.55
CA TYR A 261 26.06 -4.46 -15.24
C TYR A 261 25.56 -5.74 -14.60
N GLU A 262 26.22 -6.17 -13.50
CA GLU A 262 25.86 -7.35 -12.73
C GLU A 262 25.57 -6.94 -11.29
N LEU A 263 24.61 -7.59 -10.65
CA LEU A 263 24.18 -7.36 -9.29
C LEU A 263 24.43 -8.62 -8.43
N PRO A 264 24.72 -8.43 -7.15
CA PRO A 264 25.07 -7.18 -6.48
C PRO A 264 26.40 -6.63 -6.99
N ILE A 265 26.57 -5.29 -6.93
CA ILE A 265 27.86 -4.66 -7.19
C ILE A 265 28.77 -4.90 -5.98
N THR A 266 29.73 -5.79 -6.13
CA THR A 266 30.56 -6.21 -5.01
C THR A 266 31.69 -5.25 -4.70
N PRO A 267 32.16 -5.16 -3.44
CA PRO A 267 33.33 -4.36 -3.07
C PRO A 267 34.58 -4.72 -3.89
N GLU A 268 34.80 -5.99 -4.18
CA GLU A 268 35.92 -6.45 -4.99
C GLU A 268 35.90 -5.84 -6.40
N GLN A 269 34.74 -5.85 -7.07
CA GLN A 269 34.58 -5.25 -8.41
C GLN A 269 34.91 -3.74 -8.38
N ILE A 270 34.43 -3.03 -7.36
CA ILE A 270 34.64 -1.59 -7.20
C ILE A 270 36.11 -1.27 -6.97
N ALA A 271 36.76 -1.97 -6.03
CA ALA A 271 38.19 -1.75 -5.72
C ALA A 271 39.07 -2.02 -6.94
N MET A 272 38.80 -3.10 -7.68
CA MET A 272 39.54 -3.43 -8.92
C MET A 272 39.36 -2.34 -9.98
N ALA A 273 38.15 -1.87 -10.20
CA ALA A 273 37.85 -0.81 -11.17
C ALA A 273 38.53 0.53 -10.77
N ALA A 274 38.49 0.90 -9.50
CA ALA A 274 39.17 2.10 -8.99
C ALA A 274 40.69 2.03 -9.21
N ALA A 275 41.32 0.89 -8.92
CA ALA A 275 42.75 0.67 -9.11
C ALA A 275 43.18 0.75 -10.59
N GLU A 276 42.32 0.38 -11.53
CA GLU A 276 42.57 0.49 -12.95
C GLU A 276 42.51 1.96 -13.48
N ASN A 277 41.60 2.74 -12.96
CA ASN A 277 41.38 4.13 -13.36
C ASN A 277 42.40 5.11 -12.73
N HIS A 278 43.17 4.70 -11.74
CA HIS A 278 44.25 5.48 -11.12
C HIS A 278 45.62 5.21 -11.74
N LYS A 279 45.72 4.36 -12.77
CA LYS A 279 46.94 4.13 -13.57
C LYS A 279 46.99 5.09 -14.78
#